data_0394911f587ba9eb334ea034823114b4
#
_entry.id   0394911f587ba9eb334ea034823114b4
#
_cell.length_a   1.000
_cell.length_b   1.000
_cell.length_c   1.000
_cell.angle_alpha   90.00
_cell.angle_beta   90.00
_cell.angle_gamma   90.00
#
_symmetry.space_group_name_H-M   'P 1'
#
loop_
_entity.id
_entity.type
_entity.pdbx_description
1 polymer ?
#
loop_
_entity_poly.entity_id
_entity_poly.type
_entity_poly.pdbx_seq_one_letter_code
_entity_poly.pdbx_strand_id
1 'polypeptide(L)'
;MDNVQNEIFYKKVIELFQNARKNLSAAVNMTMVYSYFEAGRIIVEKEQDGKERAAYGKYILKELSQRLTKKFGRGYSYDNLKLMRKFYLVYSKDSIGETAFPQSEKLPVTKEGRKFYLSWSHYLVLMRINKIEERHFYEIEAYKNRWSKDELTRQYGSSLYERLALSRNKEEVMRLATEGQMIEKPEDIFKDPYILEFTGLPELVTYSETELENKIIDNLQKFLLELGRGFTFVGRQVRLTFEEEHFRVDLVFYNRLLRCFVLFDLKIGQLKHQDIGQMQMYVNYYDRKVKLDDENSTIGIIICKDKKDAIVEMTLPKDNNQIFASKYETVLPSKEELKTLLEDKNLE
;
A
#
# COMPACT_ATOMS: atom_id res chain seq x y z
N MET A 1 2.94 -6.78 -46.61
CA MET A 1 3.81 -6.08 -45.63
C MET A 1 3.25 -4.72 -45.21
N ASP A 2 2.58 -3.98 -46.09
CA ASP A 2 2.05 -2.64 -45.78
C ASP A 2 0.99 -2.58 -44.68
N ASN A 3 0.16 -3.62 -44.54
CA ASN A 3 -0.94 -3.61 -43.55
C ASN A 3 -0.44 -3.69 -42.07
N VAL A 4 0.62 -4.46 -41.84
CA VAL A 4 1.21 -4.58 -40.49
C VAL A 4 1.96 -3.32 -40.06
N GLN A 5 2.64 -2.65 -41.01
CA GLN A 5 3.30 -1.37 -40.76
C GLN A 5 2.31 -0.25 -40.46
N ASN A 6 1.18 -0.24 -41.18
CA ASN A 6 0.10 0.71 -40.94
C ASN A 6 -0.57 0.49 -39.57
N GLU A 7 -0.80 -0.74 -39.15
CA GLU A 7 -1.33 -1.07 -37.81
C GLU A 7 -0.40 -0.60 -36.71
N ILE A 8 0.91 -0.81 -36.87
CA ILE A 8 1.91 -0.33 -35.90
C ILE A 8 1.93 1.19 -35.84
N PHE A 9 1.82 1.86 -36.97
CA PHE A 9 1.73 3.33 -37.05
C PHE A 9 0.47 3.82 -36.32
N TYR A 10 -0.71 3.27 -36.64
CA TYR A 10 -1.97 3.67 -36.01
C TYR A 10 -1.91 3.46 -34.48
N LYS A 11 -1.38 2.33 -34.02
CA LYS A 11 -1.21 2.04 -32.60
C LYS A 11 -0.32 3.07 -31.90
N LYS A 12 0.81 3.44 -32.50
CA LYS A 12 1.71 4.48 -31.96
C LYS A 12 1.04 5.84 -31.86
N VAL A 13 0.27 6.23 -32.86
CA VAL A 13 -0.45 7.51 -32.85
C VAL A 13 -1.56 7.51 -31.84
N ILE A 14 -2.30 6.40 -31.68
CA ILE A 14 -3.34 6.25 -30.66
C ILE A 14 -2.73 6.33 -29.27
N GLU A 15 -1.64 5.62 -29.02
CA GLU A 15 -0.91 5.65 -27.73
C GLU A 15 -0.40 7.06 -27.40
N LEU A 16 0.11 7.80 -28.38
CA LEU A 16 0.53 9.20 -28.19
C LEU A 16 -0.62 10.06 -27.69
N PHE A 17 -1.78 9.99 -28.32
CA PHE A 17 -2.95 10.79 -27.90
C PHE A 17 -3.54 10.32 -26.59
N GLN A 18 -3.53 9.03 -26.29
CA GLN A 18 -3.95 8.49 -25.01
C GLN A 18 -3.04 8.99 -23.88
N ASN A 19 -1.72 8.96 -24.08
CA ASN A 19 -0.74 9.49 -23.12
C ASN A 19 -0.89 11.01 -22.92
N ALA A 20 -1.11 11.77 -24.00
CA ALA A 20 -1.35 13.21 -23.91
C ALA A 20 -2.62 13.52 -23.11
N ARG A 21 -3.73 12.80 -23.33
CA ARG A 21 -4.97 12.94 -22.56
C ARG A 21 -4.78 12.59 -21.08
N LYS A 22 -4.05 11.51 -20.80
CA LYS A 22 -3.74 11.08 -19.42
C LYS A 22 -2.92 12.13 -18.67
N ASN A 23 -1.90 12.69 -19.33
CA ASN A 23 -1.06 13.74 -18.76
C ASN A 23 -1.84 15.04 -18.52
N LEU A 24 -2.70 15.43 -19.45
CA LEU A 24 -3.58 16.58 -19.27
C LEU A 24 -4.56 16.39 -18.10
N SER A 25 -5.18 15.23 -18.01
CA SER A 25 -6.09 14.89 -16.91
C SER A 25 -5.38 14.93 -15.56
N ALA A 26 -4.16 14.41 -15.48
CA ALA A 26 -3.35 14.47 -14.26
C ALA A 26 -3.01 15.91 -13.88
N ALA A 27 -2.56 16.74 -14.83
CA ALA A 27 -2.24 18.15 -14.58
C ALA A 27 -3.46 18.95 -14.13
N VAL A 28 -4.63 18.73 -14.77
CA VAL A 28 -5.90 19.36 -14.37
C VAL A 28 -6.28 18.94 -12.95
N ASN A 29 -6.17 17.65 -12.61
CA ASN A 29 -6.48 17.16 -11.27
C ASN A 29 -5.60 17.82 -10.20
N MET A 30 -4.29 17.96 -10.43
CA MET A 30 -3.37 18.60 -9.48
C MET A 30 -3.68 20.08 -9.30
N THR A 31 -3.94 20.81 -10.39
CA THR A 31 -4.34 22.21 -10.35
C THR A 31 -5.65 22.41 -9.58
N MET A 32 -6.60 21.47 -9.75
CA MET A 32 -7.86 21.52 -9.00
C MET A 32 -7.67 21.26 -7.51
N VAL A 33 -6.80 20.32 -7.13
CA VAL A 33 -6.48 20.05 -5.71
C VAL A 33 -5.87 21.30 -5.06
N TYR A 34 -4.92 21.93 -5.72
CA TYR A 34 -4.37 23.22 -5.28
C TYR A 34 -5.47 24.28 -5.11
N SER A 35 -6.36 24.41 -6.10
CA SER A 35 -7.47 25.38 -6.05
C SER A 35 -8.43 25.07 -4.90
N TYR A 36 -8.68 23.82 -4.57
CA TYR A 36 -9.51 23.42 -3.44
C TYR A 36 -8.84 23.78 -2.10
N PHE A 37 -7.53 23.60 -2.00
CA PHE A 37 -6.77 24.01 -0.82
C PHE A 37 -6.84 25.53 -0.60
N GLU A 38 -6.58 26.32 -1.65
CA GLU A 38 -6.66 27.78 -1.60
C GLU A 38 -8.08 28.28 -1.32
N ALA A 39 -9.10 27.65 -1.91
CA ALA A 39 -10.48 27.95 -1.56
C ALA A 39 -10.77 27.69 -0.07
N GLY A 40 -10.25 26.58 0.45
CA GLY A 40 -10.32 26.25 1.88
C GLY A 40 -9.65 27.30 2.76
N ARG A 41 -8.47 27.78 2.35
CA ARG A 41 -7.74 28.87 3.04
C ARG A 41 -8.57 30.15 3.10
N ILE A 42 -9.08 30.62 1.96
CA ILE A 42 -9.87 31.84 1.88
C ILE A 42 -11.15 31.72 2.74
N ILE A 43 -11.80 30.54 2.77
CA ILE A 43 -12.95 30.29 3.62
C ILE A 43 -12.58 30.42 5.09
N VAL A 44 -11.47 29.81 5.52
CA VAL A 44 -11.04 29.84 6.93
C VAL A 44 -10.63 31.27 7.35
N GLU A 45 -9.88 31.98 6.52
CA GLU A 45 -9.49 33.38 6.78
C GLU A 45 -10.74 34.26 6.95
N LYS A 46 -11.76 34.09 6.07
CA LYS A 46 -12.99 34.86 6.16
C LYS A 46 -13.82 34.53 7.40
N GLU A 47 -13.80 33.27 7.86
CA GLU A 47 -14.46 32.87 9.12
C GLU A 47 -13.75 33.49 10.34
N GLN A 48 -12.43 33.64 10.30
CA GLN A 48 -11.63 34.22 11.40
C GLN A 48 -11.79 35.74 11.50
N ASP A 49 -11.96 36.44 10.37
CA ASP A 49 -12.21 37.90 10.34
C ASP A 49 -13.60 38.26 10.93
N GLY A 50 -14.55 37.34 10.83
CA GLY A 50 -15.89 37.51 11.38
C GLY A 50 -16.00 36.92 12.80
N LYS A 51 -15.51 37.61 13.81
CA LYS A 51 -15.36 37.14 15.20
C LYS A 51 -16.61 36.68 15.93
N GLU A 52 -17.81 36.67 15.35
CA GLU A 52 -19.02 36.24 16.03
C GLU A 52 -19.96 35.39 15.14
N ARG A 53 -20.18 34.14 15.60
CA ARG A 53 -21.26 33.19 15.31
C ARG A 53 -20.99 32.15 14.18
N ALA A 54 -21.00 30.89 14.57
CA ALA A 54 -21.11 29.72 13.69
C ALA A 54 -22.26 29.82 12.66
N ALA A 55 -23.31 30.57 12.94
CA ALA A 55 -24.42 30.88 12.03
C ALA A 55 -23.99 31.71 10.82
N TYR A 56 -23.08 32.67 10.98
CA TYR A 56 -22.57 33.53 9.92
C TYR A 56 -21.68 32.72 8.92
N GLY A 57 -20.76 31.91 9.42
CA GLY A 57 -19.95 31.04 8.56
C GLY A 57 -20.80 30.05 7.74
N LYS A 58 -21.87 29.49 8.34
CA LYS A 58 -22.82 28.61 7.65
C LYS A 58 -23.60 29.32 6.54
N TYR A 59 -23.98 30.59 6.77
CA TYR A 59 -24.64 31.40 5.76
C TYR A 59 -23.71 31.73 4.59
N ILE A 60 -22.46 32.19 4.85
CA ILE A 60 -21.50 32.52 3.82
C ILE A 60 -21.21 31.29 2.92
N LEU A 61 -21.00 30.10 3.51
CA LEU A 61 -20.75 28.89 2.74
C LEU A 61 -21.94 28.51 1.84
N LYS A 62 -23.17 28.71 2.29
CA LYS A 62 -24.37 28.45 1.47
C LYS A 62 -24.45 29.43 0.30
N GLU A 63 -24.25 30.71 0.54
CA GLU A 63 -24.26 31.73 -0.51
C GLU A 63 -23.13 31.50 -1.53
N LEU A 64 -21.91 31.23 -1.05
CA LEU A 64 -20.76 30.89 -1.89
C LEU A 64 -21.05 29.66 -2.76
N SER A 65 -21.63 28.62 -2.19
CA SER A 65 -22.05 27.40 -2.90
C SER A 65 -23.01 27.73 -4.05
N GLN A 66 -24.05 28.53 -3.79
CA GLN A 66 -25.01 28.94 -4.82
C GLN A 66 -24.34 29.72 -5.96
N ARG A 67 -23.49 30.67 -5.63
CA ARG A 67 -22.77 31.52 -6.62
C ARG A 67 -21.83 30.68 -7.47
N LEU A 68 -21.03 29.80 -6.85
CA LEU A 68 -20.08 28.95 -7.57
C LEU A 68 -20.80 27.91 -8.44
N THR A 69 -21.87 27.28 -7.91
CA THR A 69 -22.67 26.32 -8.68
C THR A 69 -23.34 26.98 -9.88
N LYS A 70 -23.85 28.21 -9.72
CA LYS A 70 -24.44 28.98 -10.84
C LYS A 70 -23.38 29.32 -11.92
N LYS A 71 -22.14 29.61 -11.50
CA LYS A 71 -21.09 30.06 -12.43
C LYS A 71 -20.31 28.91 -13.08
N PHE A 72 -20.03 27.84 -12.33
CA PHE A 72 -19.12 26.76 -12.72
C PHE A 72 -19.79 25.37 -12.80
N GLY A 73 -21.08 25.25 -12.42
CA GLY A 73 -21.79 23.98 -12.46
C GLY A 73 -21.56 23.11 -11.22
N ARG A 74 -21.62 21.80 -11.42
CA ARG A 74 -21.48 20.80 -10.35
C ARG A 74 -20.08 20.81 -9.72
N GLY A 75 -19.98 20.39 -8.44
CA GLY A 75 -18.70 20.26 -7.72
C GLY A 75 -18.51 21.27 -6.58
N TYR A 76 -19.38 22.30 -6.48
CA TYR A 76 -19.26 23.38 -5.48
C TYR A 76 -20.42 23.39 -4.47
N SER A 77 -20.94 22.20 -4.14
CA SER A 77 -21.98 22.07 -3.12
C SER A 77 -21.47 22.55 -1.74
N TYR A 78 -22.41 22.90 -0.87
CA TYR A 78 -22.10 23.26 0.51
C TYR A 78 -21.19 22.25 1.21
N ASP A 79 -21.45 20.95 1.02
CA ASP A 79 -20.63 19.90 1.63
C ASP A 79 -19.22 19.80 1.00
N ASN A 80 -19.11 20.02 -0.30
CA ASN A 80 -17.77 20.08 -0.94
C ASN A 80 -16.97 21.30 -0.44
N LEU A 81 -17.58 22.45 -0.23
CA LEU A 81 -16.90 23.60 0.37
C LEU A 81 -16.45 23.33 1.80
N LYS A 82 -17.24 22.60 2.60
CA LYS A 82 -16.82 22.11 3.92
C LYS A 82 -15.60 21.17 3.84
N LEU A 83 -15.55 20.30 2.82
CA LEU A 83 -14.40 19.42 2.58
C LEU A 83 -13.17 20.21 2.17
N MET A 84 -13.29 21.24 1.33
CA MET A 84 -12.18 22.13 0.97
C MET A 84 -11.67 22.88 2.21
N ARG A 85 -12.56 23.41 3.05
CA ARG A 85 -12.23 24.01 4.35
C ARG A 85 -11.49 23.02 5.26
N LYS A 86 -11.99 21.79 5.40
CA LYS A 86 -11.33 20.73 6.17
C LYS A 86 -9.95 20.42 5.61
N PHE A 87 -9.80 20.37 4.29
CA PHE A 87 -8.55 20.11 3.62
C PHE A 87 -7.48 21.12 4.01
N TYR A 88 -7.79 22.40 3.96
CA TYR A 88 -6.88 23.43 4.44
C TYR A 88 -6.54 23.26 5.92
N LEU A 89 -7.51 23.07 6.80
CA LEU A 89 -7.27 22.91 8.25
C LEU A 89 -6.40 21.70 8.61
N VAL A 90 -6.50 20.61 7.82
CA VAL A 90 -5.73 19.39 8.03
C VAL A 90 -4.30 19.56 7.53
N TYR A 91 -4.10 20.22 6.39
CA TYR A 91 -2.81 20.25 5.70
C TYR A 91 -2.03 21.57 5.86
N SER A 92 -2.64 22.65 6.35
CA SER A 92 -1.95 23.94 6.56
C SER A 92 -0.92 23.92 7.69
N LYS A 93 -1.09 23.01 8.66
CA LYS A 93 -0.20 22.86 9.83
C LYS A 93 0.82 21.74 9.66
N ASP A 94 0.78 21.07 8.53
CA ASP A 94 1.49 19.83 8.29
C ASP A 94 2.77 20.13 7.51
N SER A 95 3.91 20.11 8.19
CA SER A 95 5.23 20.45 7.62
C SER A 95 6.09 19.24 7.24
N ILE A 96 5.57 18.02 7.37
CA ILE A 96 6.33 16.78 7.20
C ILE A 96 6.12 16.21 5.79
N GLY A 97 7.17 15.70 5.16
CA GLY A 97 7.08 14.75 4.05
C GLY A 97 7.36 15.26 2.64
N GLU A 98 7.81 16.52 2.45
CA GLU A 98 8.18 16.99 1.10
C GLU A 98 9.38 16.26 0.49
N THR A 99 10.26 15.70 1.31
CA THR A 99 11.46 14.98 0.88
C THR A 99 11.18 13.64 0.21
N ALA A 100 10.04 13.03 0.49
CA ALA A 100 9.65 11.73 -0.08
C ALA A 100 9.11 11.83 -1.51
N PHE A 101 8.82 13.04 -1.99
CA PHE A 101 8.27 13.29 -3.32
C PHE A 101 9.31 13.96 -4.23
N PRO A 102 9.31 13.65 -5.55
CA PRO A 102 10.22 14.32 -6.47
C PRO A 102 9.90 15.81 -6.52
N GLN A 103 10.94 16.64 -6.51
CA GLN A 103 10.78 18.07 -6.73
C GLN A 103 10.37 18.32 -8.19
N SER A 104 9.07 18.46 -8.42
CA SER A 104 8.55 18.86 -9.74
C SER A 104 8.36 20.37 -9.77
N GLU A 105 9.08 21.05 -10.64
CA GLU A 105 8.93 22.50 -10.87
C GLU A 105 7.57 22.88 -11.49
N LYS A 106 6.88 21.90 -12.06
CA LYS A 106 5.61 22.11 -12.79
C LYS A 106 4.34 22.07 -11.92
N LEU A 107 4.44 21.68 -10.64
CA LEU A 107 3.28 21.64 -9.76
C LEU A 107 3.07 23.00 -9.08
N PRO A 108 1.79 23.44 -8.95
CA PRO A 108 1.48 24.62 -8.15
C PRO A 108 1.94 24.44 -6.71
N VAL A 109 2.49 25.51 -6.13
CA VAL A 109 2.97 25.56 -4.76
C VAL A 109 2.05 26.49 -3.96
N THR A 110 1.60 26.07 -2.78
CA THR A 110 0.81 26.91 -1.89
C THR A 110 1.66 28.03 -1.30
N LYS A 111 1.04 29.00 -0.63
CA LYS A 111 1.76 30.08 0.06
C LYS A 111 2.69 29.54 1.15
N GLU A 112 2.31 28.41 1.74
CA GLU A 112 3.08 27.70 2.77
C GLU A 112 4.18 26.80 2.17
N GLY A 113 4.39 26.82 0.85
CA GLY A 113 5.41 26.03 0.17
C GLY A 113 4.98 24.60 -0.21
N ARG A 114 3.74 24.18 0.08
CA ARG A 114 3.30 22.81 -0.11
C ARG A 114 2.91 22.50 -1.56
N LYS A 115 3.24 21.29 -1.99
CA LYS A 115 2.80 20.68 -3.26
C LYS A 115 1.86 19.50 -2.98
N PHE A 116 0.93 19.25 -3.90
CA PHE A 116 0.01 18.13 -3.84
C PHE A 116 0.26 17.17 -5.01
N TYR A 117 0.37 15.86 -4.72
CA TYR A 117 0.81 14.83 -5.67
C TYR A 117 -0.27 13.81 -6.01
N LEU A 118 -1.39 13.83 -5.29
CA LEU A 118 -2.49 12.89 -5.43
C LEU A 118 -3.77 13.60 -5.90
N SER A 119 -4.74 12.84 -6.39
CA SER A 119 -6.04 13.39 -6.79
C SER A 119 -6.87 13.78 -5.58
N TRP A 120 -7.89 14.63 -5.80
CA TRP A 120 -8.85 15.03 -4.76
C TRP A 120 -9.49 13.84 -4.04
N SER A 121 -9.84 12.78 -4.78
CA SER A 121 -10.44 11.58 -4.17
C SER A 121 -9.51 10.86 -3.19
N HIS A 122 -8.21 10.91 -3.38
CA HIS A 122 -7.23 10.40 -2.40
C HIS A 122 -7.21 11.27 -1.14
N TYR A 123 -7.18 12.60 -1.31
CA TYR A 123 -7.20 13.51 -0.15
C TYR A 123 -8.47 13.40 0.67
N LEU A 124 -9.62 13.07 0.05
CA LEU A 124 -10.86 12.77 0.79
C LEU A 124 -10.73 11.54 1.70
N VAL A 125 -9.92 10.56 1.34
CA VAL A 125 -9.59 9.40 2.20
C VAL A 125 -8.59 9.82 3.27
N LEU A 126 -7.48 10.44 2.87
CA LEU A 126 -6.39 10.84 3.77
C LEU A 126 -6.83 11.79 4.87
N MET A 127 -7.73 12.73 4.59
CA MET A 127 -8.30 13.65 5.60
C MET A 127 -9.12 12.96 6.70
N ARG A 128 -9.43 11.67 6.59
CA ARG A 128 -10.08 10.87 7.63
C ARG A 128 -9.08 10.32 8.64
N ILE A 129 -7.81 10.30 8.29
CA ILE A 129 -6.72 9.81 9.12
C ILE A 129 -6.28 10.93 10.05
N ASN A 130 -6.51 10.75 11.35
CA ASN A 130 -6.23 11.79 12.34
C ASN A 130 -4.75 11.87 12.70
N LYS A 131 -4.05 10.74 12.77
CA LYS A 131 -2.63 10.66 13.11
C LYS A 131 -1.80 11.13 11.92
N ILE A 132 -0.95 12.13 12.13
CA ILE A 132 -0.17 12.79 11.08
C ILE A 132 0.79 11.78 10.42
N GLU A 133 1.51 11.03 11.21
CA GLU A 133 2.51 10.05 10.75
C GLU A 133 1.86 8.97 9.87
N GLU A 134 0.73 8.44 10.30
CA GLU A 134 -0.05 7.47 9.54
C GLU A 134 -0.56 8.07 8.22
N ARG A 135 -1.07 9.31 8.25
CA ARG A 135 -1.56 10.00 7.06
C ARG A 135 -0.45 10.21 6.03
N HIS A 136 0.74 10.65 6.48
CA HIS A 136 1.91 10.83 5.61
C HIS A 136 2.36 9.52 5.00
N PHE A 137 2.43 8.44 5.78
CA PHE A 137 2.74 7.13 5.28
C PHE A 137 1.82 6.75 4.10
N TYR A 138 0.49 6.86 4.29
CA TYR A 138 -0.46 6.50 3.23
C TYR A 138 -0.39 7.46 2.03
N GLU A 139 -0.09 8.73 2.23
CA GLU A 139 0.12 9.71 1.14
C GLU A 139 1.34 9.31 0.29
N ILE A 140 2.46 9.00 0.92
CA ILE A 140 3.71 8.57 0.27
C ILE A 140 3.51 7.23 -0.47
N GLU A 141 2.91 6.25 0.19
CA GLU A 141 2.67 4.94 -0.41
C GLU A 141 1.71 5.01 -1.59
N ALA A 142 0.62 5.78 -1.48
CA ALA A 142 -0.32 5.98 -2.57
C ALA A 142 0.36 6.60 -3.80
N TYR A 143 1.27 7.55 -3.59
CA TYR A 143 2.04 8.15 -4.66
C TYR A 143 3.07 7.18 -5.26
N LYS A 144 3.93 6.60 -4.44
CA LYS A 144 5.03 5.71 -4.89
C LYS A 144 4.53 4.47 -5.61
N ASN A 145 3.41 3.89 -5.13
CA ASN A 145 2.81 2.67 -5.69
C ASN A 145 1.72 2.97 -6.71
N ARG A 146 1.40 4.25 -6.98
CA ARG A 146 0.34 4.67 -7.89
C ARG A 146 -1.01 4.03 -7.56
N TRP A 147 -1.33 3.95 -6.28
CA TRP A 147 -2.59 3.38 -5.85
C TRP A 147 -3.77 4.18 -6.40
N SER A 148 -4.83 3.47 -6.76
CA SER A 148 -6.14 4.06 -6.94
C SER A 148 -6.73 4.49 -5.59
N LYS A 149 -7.77 5.33 -5.61
CA LYS A 149 -8.52 5.66 -4.38
C LYS A 149 -9.02 4.40 -3.65
N ASP A 150 -9.47 3.39 -4.41
CA ASP A 150 -10.02 2.17 -3.84
C ASP A 150 -8.92 1.31 -3.21
N GLU A 151 -7.74 1.25 -3.83
CA GLU A 151 -6.58 0.59 -3.24
C GLU A 151 -6.10 1.31 -1.98
N LEU A 152 -5.98 2.64 -1.99
CA LEU A 152 -5.68 3.41 -0.79
C LEU A 152 -6.70 3.12 0.34
N THR A 153 -7.99 3.05 0.00
CA THR A 153 -9.04 2.75 0.97
C THR A 153 -8.89 1.34 1.55
N ARG A 154 -8.56 0.37 0.70
CA ARG A 154 -8.29 -1.02 1.11
C ARG A 154 -7.06 -1.10 2.02
N GLN A 155 -5.95 -0.50 1.63
CA GLN A 155 -4.70 -0.52 2.41
C GLN A 155 -4.87 0.16 3.78
N TYR A 156 -5.62 1.26 3.82
CA TYR A 156 -6.01 1.90 5.08
C TYR A 156 -6.93 1.02 5.92
N GLY A 157 -7.93 0.37 5.30
CA GLY A 157 -8.86 -0.55 5.96
C GLY A 157 -8.19 -1.82 6.47
N SER A 158 -7.13 -2.30 5.80
CA SER A 158 -6.32 -3.45 6.24
C SER A 158 -5.23 -3.07 7.25
N SER A 159 -5.21 -1.82 7.71
CA SER A 159 -4.26 -1.31 8.73
C SER A 159 -2.79 -1.58 8.36
N LEU A 160 -2.44 -1.30 7.10
CA LEU A 160 -1.08 -1.57 6.59
C LEU A 160 0.00 -0.87 7.43
N TYR A 161 -0.23 0.39 7.85
CA TYR A 161 0.71 1.14 8.69
C TYR A 161 0.99 0.43 10.01
N GLU A 162 -0.06 0.01 10.70
CA GLU A 162 0.04 -0.68 11.98
C GLU A 162 0.74 -2.04 11.84
N ARG A 163 0.40 -2.83 10.82
CA ARG A 163 1.04 -4.13 10.56
C ARG A 163 2.54 -3.99 10.25
N LEU A 164 2.93 -2.98 9.50
CA LEU A 164 4.34 -2.69 9.26
C LEU A 164 5.05 -2.16 10.50
N ALA A 165 4.38 -1.39 11.34
CA ALA A 165 4.93 -0.85 12.55
C ALA A 165 5.16 -1.93 13.63
N LEU A 166 4.29 -2.96 13.69
CA LEU A 166 4.43 -4.08 14.63
C LEU A 166 5.72 -4.88 14.43
N SER A 167 6.23 -4.98 13.21
CA SER A 167 7.46 -5.71 12.88
C SER A 167 8.74 -4.87 12.97
N ARG A 168 8.66 -3.58 13.38
CA ARG A 168 9.76 -2.61 13.33
C ARG A 168 10.06 -1.98 14.68
N ASN A 169 11.29 -1.44 14.81
CA ASN A 169 11.66 -0.61 15.94
C ASN A 169 11.16 0.85 15.76
N LYS A 170 11.27 1.66 16.79
CA LYS A 170 10.74 3.03 16.83
C LYS A 170 11.33 3.94 15.73
N GLU A 171 12.61 3.80 15.41
CA GLU A 171 13.27 4.60 14.37
C GLU A 171 12.77 4.22 12.98
N GLU A 172 12.62 2.93 12.71
CA GLU A 172 12.07 2.41 11.46
C GLU A 172 10.60 2.82 11.27
N VAL A 173 9.80 2.87 12.36
CA VAL A 173 8.42 3.37 12.33
C VAL A 173 8.38 4.87 11.98
N MET A 174 9.31 5.67 12.51
CA MET A 174 9.44 7.08 12.13
C MET A 174 9.80 7.24 10.64
N ARG A 175 10.68 6.39 10.12
CA ARG A 175 11.01 6.38 8.68
C ARG A 175 9.82 6.01 7.80
N LEU A 176 8.91 5.15 8.23
CA LEU A 176 7.68 4.88 7.50
C LEU A 176 6.86 6.15 7.24
N ALA A 177 6.80 7.06 8.22
CA ALA A 177 6.04 8.30 8.10
C ALA A 177 6.70 9.34 7.17
N THR A 178 8.02 9.31 7.05
CA THR A 178 8.80 10.32 6.29
C THR A 178 9.25 9.85 4.91
N GLU A 179 9.48 8.54 4.75
CA GLU A 179 10.04 7.94 3.54
C GLU A 179 9.10 6.90 2.90
N GLY A 180 8.06 6.45 3.63
CA GLY A 180 7.25 5.30 3.25
C GLY A 180 8.00 3.99 3.45
N GLN A 181 7.46 2.89 2.91
CA GLN A 181 8.12 1.59 2.99
C GLN A 181 9.39 1.58 2.14
N MET A 182 10.53 1.42 2.80
CA MET A 182 11.82 1.13 2.18
C MET A 182 12.01 -0.40 2.14
N ILE A 183 12.54 -0.92 1.03
CA ILE A 183 12.81 -2.36 0.87
C ILE A 183 14.31 -2.49 0.60
N GLU A 184 15.06 -2.74 1.66
CA GLU A 184 16.53 -2.83 1.67
C GLU A 184 17.03 -4.21 2.15
N LYS A 185 16.23 -4.88 2.99
CA LYS A 185 16.54 -6.18 3.60
C LYS A 185 15.35 -7.13 3.56
N PRO A 186 15.54 -8.45 3.75
CA PRO A 186 14.45 -9.44 3.71
C PRO A 186 13.26 -9.13 4.62
N GLU A 187 13.50 -8.61 5.81
CA GLU A 187 12.45 -8.28 6.78
C GLU A 187 11.50 -7.19 6.28
N ASP A 188 11.95 -6.35 5.34
CA ASP A 188 11.15 -5.25 4.84
C ASP A 188 9.98 -5.68 3.96
N ILE A 189 10.05 -6.87 3.38
CA ILE A 189 8.96 -7.46 2.58
C ILE A 189 8.04 -8.35 3.42
N PHE A 190 8.43 -8.66 4.65
CA PHE A 190 7.65 -9.49 5.56
C PHE A 190 6.50 -8.71 6.20
N LYS A 191 5.36 -9.36 6.37
CA LYS A 191 4.17 -8.83 7.06
C LYS A 191 3.62 -9.88 8.00
N ASP A 192 3.10 -9.45 9.12
CA ASP A 192 2.45 -10.32 10.08
C ASP A 192 1.28 -9.58 10.75
N PRO A 193 0.03 -9.95 10.45
CA PRO A 193 -0.41 -10.96 9.49
C PRO A 193 -0.45 -10.48 8.01
N TYR A 194 -0.54 -11.42 7.06
CA TYR A 194 -1.00 -11.14 5.70
C TYR A 194 -2.52 -11.07 5.67
N ILE A 195 -3.08 -10.12 4.92
CA ILE A 195 -4.53 -9.93 4.82
C ILE A 195 -5.04 -10.45 3.47
N LEU A 196 -5.78 -11.54 3.53
CA LEU A 196 -6.27 -12.30 2.36
C LEU A 196 -7.80 -12.22 2.19
N GLU A 197 -8.44 -11.14 2.66
CA GLU A 197 -9.90 -10.91 2.60
C GLU A 197 -10.44 -10.98 1.17
N PHE A 198 -9.62 -10.64 0.19
CA PHE A 198 -9.97 -10.67 -1.22
C PHE A 198 -10.18 -12.08 -1.77
N THR A 199 -9.78 -13.12 -1.05
CA THR A 199 -10.04 -14.52 -1.41
C THR A 199 -11.51 -14.88 -1.22
N GLY A 200 -12.22 -14.18 -0.36
CA GLY A 200 -13.61 -14.48 0.01
C GLY A 200 -13.77 -15.78 0.82
N LEU A 201 -12.66 -16.30 1.35
CA LEU A 201 -12.69 -17.50 2.21
C LEU A 201 -13.23 -17.13 3.60
N PRO A 202 -13.99 -18.03 4.25
CA PRO A 202 -14.49 -17.79 5.60
C PRO A 202 -13.36 -17.74 6.62
N GLU A 203 -13.61 -17.05 7.75
CA GLU A 203 -12.65 -16.96 8.86
C GLU A 203 -12.34 -18.32 9.47
N LEU A 204 -13.40 -19.14 9.67
CA LEU A 204 -13.23 -20.53 10.10
C LEU A 204 -12.69 -21.37 8.93
N VAL A 205 -11.65 -22.14 9.21
CA VAL A 205 -11.01 -22.99 8.21
C VAL A 205 -11.92 -24.20 7.88
N THR A 206 -12.69 -24.03 6.80
CA THR A 206 -13.53 -25.08 6.20
C THR A 206 -13.07 -25.42 4.78
N TYR A 207 -11.89 -24.93 4.37
CA TYR A 207 -11.28 -25.04 3.05
C TYR A 207 -9.93 -25.77 3.11
N SER A 208 -9.45 -26.25 1.96
CA SER A 208 -8.15 -26.91 1.81
C SER A 208 -7.03 -25.93 1.44
N GLU A 209 -5.77 -26.34 1.57
CA GLU A 209 -4.60 -25.58 1.08
C GLU A 209 -4.71 -25.31 -0.44
N THR A 210 -5.15 -26.31 -1.21
CA THR A 210 -5.38 -26.16 -2.65
C THR A 210 -6.46 -25.11 -2.96
N GLU A 211 -7.51 -25.02 -2.16
CA GLU A 211 -8.55 -24.01 -2.34
C GLU A 211 -8.02 -22.60 -2.01
N LEU A 212 -7.27 -22.46 -0.92
CA LEU A 212 -6.60 -21.20 -0.57
C LEU A 212 -5.66 -20.75 -1.70
N GLU A 213 -4.82 -21.65 -2.21
CA GLU A 213 -3.91 -21.37 -3.31
C GLU A 213 -4.66 -20.93 -4.57
N ASN A 214 -5.72 -21.65 -4.98
CA ASN A 214 -6.53 -21.29 -6.14
C ASN A 214 -7.15 -19.90 -5.98
N LYS A 215 -7.70 -19.57 -4.80
CA LYS A 215 -8.29 -18.26 -4.52
C LYS A 215 -7.24 -17.12 -4.55
N ILE A 216 -6.01 -17.38 -4.13
CA ILE A 216 -4.89 -16.44 -4.26
C ILE A 216 -4.56 -16.23 -5.74
N ILE A 217 -4.45 -17.30 -6.52
CA ILE A 217 -4.14 -17.22 -7.96
C ILE A 217 -5.26 -16.52 -8.73
N ASP A 218 -6.52 -16.83 -8.45
CA ASP A 218 -7.67 -16.17 -9.07
C ASP A 218 -7.69 -14.66 -8.80
N ASN A 219 -7.07 -14.23 -7.69
CA ASN A 219 -6.95 -12.84 -7.26
C ASN A 219 -5.48 -12.35 -7.23
N LEU A 220 -4.62 -12.88 -8.08
CA LEU A 220 -3.17 -12.64 -8.06
C LEU A 220 -2.81 -11.14 -8.04
N GLN A 221 -3.56 -10.31 -8.76
CA GLN A 221 -3.34 -8.86 -8.73
C GLN A 221 -3.50 -8.29 -7.32
N LYS A 222 -4.52 -8.72 -6.58
CA LYS A 222 -4.76 -8.26 -5.20
C LYS A 222 -3.70 -8.81 -4.25
N PHE A 223 -3.28 -10.06 -4.47
CA PHE A 223 -2.19 -10.65 -3.69
C PHE A 223 -0.86 -9.92 -3.92
N LEU A 224 -0.53 -9.56 -5.17
CA LEU A 224 0.65 -8.74 -5.47
C LEU A 224 0.60 -7.36 -4.79
N LEU A 225 -0.58 -6.75 -4.71
CA LEU A 225 -0.77 -5.50 -3.96
C LEU A 225 -0.60 -5.72 -2.45
N GLU A 226 -1.06 -6.85 -1.92
CA GLU A 226 -0.82 -7.21 -0.53
C GLU A 226 0.65 -7.50 -0.27
N LEU A 227 1.35 -8.21 -1.14
CA LEU A 227 2.80 -8.44 -1.01
C LEU A 227 3.58 -7.12 -0.99
N GLY A 228 3.20 -6.16 -1.82
CA GLY A 228 3.83 -4.85 -1.91
C GLY A 228 4.77 -4.70 -3.09
N ARG A 229 5.79 -3.85 -2.95
CA ARG A 229 6.64 -3.41 -4.05
C ARG A 229 7.67 -4.45 -4.49
N GLY A 230 7.93 -4.46 -5.79
CA GLY A 230 9.05 -5.19 -6.37
C GLY A 230 8.73 -6.63 -6.76
N PHE A 231 7.59 -7.18 -6.37
CA PHE A 231 7.23 -8.56 -6.65
C PHE A 231 6.80 -8.78 -8.10
N THR A 232 7.26 -9.89 -8.65
CA THR A 232 6.86 -10.44 -9.94
C THR A 232 6.54 -11.92 -9.75
N PHE A 233 5.38 -12.37 -10.24
CA PHE A 233 5.00 -13.77 -10.17
C PHE A 233 5.80 -14.61 -11.16
N VAL A 234 6.40 -15.69 -10.68
CA VAL A 234 7.22 -16.63 -11.46
C VAL A 234 6.43 -17.90 -11.78
N GLY A 235 5.78 -18.50 -10.77
CA GLY A 235 5.05 -19.74 -10.97
C GLY A 235 4.33 -20.24 -9.73
N ARG A 236 3.45 -21.22 -9.94
CA ARG A 236 2.75 -21.96 -8.89
C ARG A 236 3.10 -23.44 -8.97
N GLN A 237 3.05 -24.14 -7.84
CA GLN A 237 3.30 -25.58 -7.74
C GLN A 237 4.60 -25.99 -8.46
N VAL A 238 5.66 -25.16 -8.26
CA VAL A 238 6.94 -25.36 -8.94
C VAL A 238 7.62 -26.61 -8.39
N ARG A 239 7.82 -27.58 -9.28
CA ARG A 239 8.37 -28.88 -8.92
C ARG A 239 9.89 -28.79 -8.72
N LEU A 240 10.34 -29.28 -7.59
CA LEU A 240 11.74 -29.54 -7.27
C LEU A 240 11.95 -31.06 -7.27
N THR A 241 13.06 -31.52 -7.81
CA THR A 241 13.38 -32.94 -7.87
C THR A 241 14.76 -33.17 -7.28
N PHE A 242 14.82 -34.02 -6.26
CA PHE A 242 16.06 -34.52 -5.65
C PHE A 242 16.08 -36.03 -5.84
N GLU A 243 17.01 -36.52 -6.64
CA GLU A 243 17.09 -37.91 -7.01
C GLU A 243 15.73 -38.40 -7.57
N GLU A 244 14.98 -39.21 -6.83
CA GLU A 244 13.67 -39.72 -7.24
C GLU A 244 12.50 -39.05 -6.49
N GLU A 245 12.79 -38.19 -5.50
CA GLU A 245 11.75 -37.52 -4.71
C GLU A 245 11.36 -36.17 -5.34
N HIS A 246 10.07 -35.89 -5.26
CA HIS A 246 9.47 -34.70 -5.85
C HIS A 246 8.74 -33.86 -4.81
N PHE A 247 9.14 -32.62 -4.75
CA PHE A 247 8.53 -31.58 -3.89
C PHE A 247 7.93 -30.49 -4.75
N ARG A 248 7.08 -29.68 -4.19
CA ARG A 248 6.47 -28.54 -4.88
C ARG A 248 6.41 -27.33 -3.97
N VAL A 249 6.87 -26.20 -4.50
CA VAL A 249 6.69 -24.88 -3.86
C VAL A 249 5.35 -24.33 -4.33
N ASP A 250 4.49 -23.91 -3.40
CA ASP A 250 3.13 -23.47 -3.75
C ASP A 250 3.17 -22.25 -4.66
N LEU A 251 3.86 -21.17 -4.27
CA LEU A 251 3.98 -19.96 -5.06
C LEU A 251 5.43 -19.47 -5.09
N VAL A 252 5.91 -19.12 -6.27
CA VAL A 252 7.24 -18.57 -6.49
C VAL A 252 7.12 -17.16 -7.06
N PHE A 253 7.78 -16.22 -6.42
CA PHE A 253 7.94 -14.85 -6.87
C PHE A 253 9.41 -14.49 -6.98
N TYR A 254 9.67 -13.39 -7.68
CA TYR A 254 10.95 -12.70 -7.69
C TYR A 254 10.76 -11.26 -7.22
N ASN A 255 11.57 -10.82 -6.27
CA ASN A 255 11.55 -9.42 -5.84
C ASN A 255 12.72 -8.66 -6.46
N ARG A 256 12.42 -7.75 -7.39
CA ARG A 256 13.42 -6.99 -8.14
C ARG A 256 14.21 -5.98 -7.30
N LEU A 257 13.67 -5.54 -6.15
CA LEU A 257 14.34 -4.56 -5.27
C LEU A 257 15.40 -5.27 -4.42
N LEU A 258 15.06 -6.45 -3.91
CA LEU A 258 15.98 -7.32 -3.19
C LEU A 258 16.80 -8.22 -4.12
N ARG A 259 16.49 -8.27 -5.42
CA ARG A 259 17.17 -9.12 -6.40
C ARG A 259 17.27 -10.58 -5.96
N CYS A 260 16.16 -11.17 -5.51
CA CYS A 260 16.11 -12.54 -5.02
C CYS A 260 14.77 -13.21 -5.32
N PHE A 261 14.76 -14.54 -5.31
CA PHE A 261 13.54 -15.32 -5.28
C PHE A 261 12.89 -15.24 -3.92
N VAL A 262 11.54 -15.26 -3.92
CA VAL A 262 10.71 -15.31 -2.71
C VAL A 262 9.74 -16.47 -2.87
N LEU A 263 9.87 -17.47 -2.01
CA LEU A 263 9.09 -18.70 -2.03
C LEU A 263 8.00 -18.61 -0.97
N PHE A 264 6.77 -18.96 -1.34
CA PHE A 264 5.65 -19.04 -0.40
C PHE A 264 5.16 -20.48 -0.28
N ASP A 265 4.95 -20.91 0.95
CA ASP A 265 4.30 -22.16 1.32
C ASP A 265 3.06 -21.84 2.16
N LEU A 266 1.91 -22.43 1.80
CA LEU A 266 0.62 -22.09 2.35
C LEU A 266 0.14 -23.21 3.28
N LYS A 267 -0.21 -22.88 4.51
CA LYS A 267 -0.70 -23.84 5.52
C LYS A 267 -2.03 -23.36 6.10
N ILE A 268 -3.06 -24.20 6.03
CA ILE A 268 -4.39 -23.89 6.59
C ILE A 268 -4.48 -24.15 8.11
N GLY A 269 -3.47 -24.77 8.68
CA GLY A 269 -3.41 -25.13 10.09
C GLY A 269 -2.33 -24.39 10.87
N GLN A 270 -1.98 -24.98 12.01
CA GLN A 270 -0.88 -24.51 12.83
C GLN A 270 0.46 -24.90 12.20
N LEU A 271 1.40 -23.93 12.21
CA LEU A 271 2.78 -24.15 11.78
C LEU A 271 3.47 -25.24 12.60
N LYS A 272 4.14 -26.15 11.90
CA LYS A 272 4.93 -27.24 12.48
C LYS A 272 6.41 -27.06 12.15
N HIS A 273 7.30 -27.62 12.96
CA HIS A 273 8.75 -27.60 12.71
C HIS A 273 9.12 -28.27 11.38
N GLN A 274 8.34 -29.23 10.91
CA GLN A 274 8.50 -29.91 9.62
C GLN A 274 8.30 -28.94 8.44
N ASP A 275 7.34 -28.00 8.54
CA ASP A 275 7.06 -26.99 7.51
C ASP A 275 8.26 -26.04 7.36
N ILE A 276 8.89 -25.68 8.48
CA ILE A 276 10.12 -24.86 8.49
C ILE A 276 11.29 -25.63 7.83
N GLY A 277 11.46 -26.92 8.16
CA GLY A 277 12.48 -27.77 7.53
C GLY A 277 12.26 -27.94 6.03
N GLN A 278 11.00 -28.07 5.59
CA GLN A 278 10.64 -28.12 4.18
C GLN A 278 10.98 -26.80 3.47
N MET A 279 10.65 -25.66 4.05
CA MET A 279 11.00 -24.35 3.50
C MET A 279 12.53 -24.17 3.42
N GLN A 280 13.28 -24.61 4.44
CA GLN A 280 14.74 -24.57 4.41
C GLN A 280 15.31 -25.35 3.22
N MET A 281 14.76 -26.52 2.93
CA MET A 281 15.14 -27.32 1.77
C MET A 281 14.84 -26.58 0.46
N TYR A 282 13.69 -25.92 0.35
CA TYR A 282 13.31 -25.15 -0.84
C TYR A 282 14.26 -23.96 -1.06
N VAL A 283 14.52 -23.18 -0.02
CA VAL A 283 15.47 -22.05 -0.06
C VAL A 283 16.86 -22.52 -0.46
N ASN A 284 17.37 -23.59 0.15
CA ASN A 284 18.67 -24.18 -0.21
C ASN A 284 18.74 -24.67 -1.66
N TYR A 285 17.64 -25.22 -2.20
CA TYR A 285 17.60 -25.64 -3.60
C TYR A 285 17.72 -24.43 -4.53
N TYR A 286 16.95 -23.39 -4.28
CA TYR A 286 17.00 -22.17 -5.08
C TYR A 286 18.38 -21.52 -5.02
N ASP A 287 18.96 -21.40 -3.84
CA ASP A 287 20.29 -20.79 -3.65
C ASP A 287 21.42 -21.57 -4.34
N ARG A 288 21.30 -22.90 -4.39
CA ARG A 288 22.38 -23.75 -4.94
C ARG A 288 22.19 -24.14 -6.40
N LYS A 289 20.95 -24.09 -6.94
CA LYS A 289 20.61 -24.65 -8.24
C LYS A 289 19.89 -23.70 -9.19
N VAL A 290 19.27 -22.64 -8.69
CA VAL A 290 18.36 -21.79 -9.49
C VAL A 290 18.85 -20.36 -9.60
N LYS A 291 19.20 -19.72 -8.48
CA LYS A 291 19.62 -18.31 -8.48
C LYS A 291 20.94 -18.13 -9.24
N LEU A 292 21.13 -16.96 -9.82
CA LEU A 292 22.39 -16.53 -10.43
C LEU A 292 23.38 -16.04 -9.36
N ASP A 293 24.65 -16.01 -9.70
CA ASP A 293 25.73 -15.61 -8.76
C ASP A 293 25.60 -14.16 -8.28
N ASP A 294 25.00 -13.29 -9.10
CA ASP A 294 24.78 -11.88 -8.79
C ASP A 294 23.45 -11.59 -8.09
N GLU A 295 22.66 -12.62 -7.81
CA GLU A 295 21.42 -12.52 -7.05
C GLU A 295 21.65 -12.77 -5.55
N ASN A 296 20.85 -12.10 -4.73
CA ASN A 296 20.87 -12.30 -3.28
C ASN A 296 20.23 -13.63 -2.89
N SER A 297 20.43 -14.01 -1.64
CA SER A 297 19.87 -15.24 -1.09
C SER A 297 18.36 -15.28 -1.19
N THR A 298 17.82 -16.45 -1.51
CA THR A 298 16.39 -16.73 -1.61
C THR A 298 15.69 -16.55 -0.26
N ILE A 299 14.50 -15.99 -0.28
CA ILE A 299 13.66 -15.80 0.90
C ILE A 299 12.53 -16.82 0.87
N GLY A 300 12.28 -17.49 1.99
CA GLY A 300 11.16 -18.39 2.22
C GLY A 300 10.16 -17.77 3.19
N ILE A 301 8.88 -17.73 2.82
CA ILE A 301 7.80 -17.24 3.67
C ILE A 301 6.73 -18.33 3.78
N ILE A 302 6.48 -18.77 5.02
CA ILE A 302 5.41 -19.70 5.31
C ILE A 302 4.22 -18.88 5.81
N ILE A 303 3.09 -18.96 5.10
CA ILE A 303 1.85 -18.30 5.49
C ILE A 303 0.92 -19.37 6.10
N CYS A 304 0.58 -19.22 7.39
CA CYS A 304 -0.19 -20.20 8.14
C CYS A 304 -1.38 -19.56 8.87
N LYS A 305 -2.40 -20.36 9.21
CA LYS A 305 -3.54 -19.84 9.97
C LYS A 305 -3.16 -19.54 11.42
N ASP A 306 -2.28 -20.35 12.00
CA ASP A 306 -1.79 -20.15 13.36
C ASP A 306 -0.30 -20.49 13.49
N LYS A 307 0.41 -19.77 14.35
CA LYS A 307 1.82 -20.03 14.66
C LYS A 307 2.09 -19.83 16.14
N LYS A 308 3.08 -20.56 16.64
CA LYS A 308 3.69 -20.31 17.95
C LYS A 308 5.10 -19.79 17.72
N ASP A 309 5.36 -18.56 18.12
CA ASP A 309 6.66 -17.91 17.91
C ASP A 309 7.82 -18.72 18.51
N ALA A 310 7.61 -19.33 19.68
CA ALA A 310 8.60 -20.22 20.29
C ALA A 310 9.01 -21.43 19.40
N ILE A 311 8.09 -21.96 18.57
CA ILE A 311 8.45 -23.04 17.61
C ILE A 311 9.33 -22.48 16.50
N VAL A 312 9.02 -21.30 16.00
CA VAL A 312 9.82 -20.64 14.97
C VAL A 312 11.23 -20.35 15.49
N GLU A 313 11.34 -19.71 16.66
CA GLU A 313 12.61 -19.36 17.28
C GLU A 313 13.50 -20.58 17.62
N MET A 314 12.88 -21.67 18.11
CA MET A 314 13.63 -22.88 18.45
C MET A 314 14.04 -23.71 17.22
N THR A 315 13.37 -23.53 16.09
CA THR A 315 13.63 -24.30 14.87
C THR A 315 14.64 -23.59 13.95
N LEU A 316 14.58 -22.26 13.88
CA LEU A 316 15.46 -21.48 13.02
C LEU A 316 16.78 -21.13 13.76
N PRO A 317 17.92 -21.05 13.03
CA PRO A 317 19.16 -20.53 13.58
C PRO A 317 18.98 -19.06 14.05
N LYS A 318 19.79 -18.65 15.06
CA LYS A 318 19.73 -17.27 15.58
C LYS A 318 20.10 -16.19 14.56
N ASP A 319 20.89 -16.53 13.57
CA ASP A 319 21.33 -15.69 12.45
C ASP A 319 20.44 -15.86 11.21
N ASN A 320 19.26 -16.49 11.35
CA ASN A 320 18.33 -16.66 10.24
C ASN A 320 17.85 -15.29 9.75
N ASN A 321 18.00 -15.08 8.44
CA ASN A 321 17.54 -13.89 7.72
C ASN A 321 16.84 -14.25 6.39
N GLN A 322 16.53 -15.53 6.18
CA GLN A 322 15.96 -16.02 4.94
C GLN A 322 14.57 -16.62 5.09
N ILE A 323 14.23 -17.19 6.25
CA ILE A 323 12.95 -17.90 6.45
C ILE A 323 12.10 -17.15 7.46
N PHE A 324 10.88 -16.87 7.06
CA PHE A 324 9.89 -16.14 7.86
C PHE A 324 8.60 -16.95 7.92
N ALA A 325 7.92 -16.87 9.04
CA ALA A 325 6.60 -17.44 9.23
C ALA A 325 5.60 -16.36 9.66
N SER A 326 4.50 -16.24 8.95
CA SER A 326 3.46 -15.27 9.19
C SER A 326 2.10 -15.92 9.33
N LYS A 327 1.23 -15.30 10.12
CA LYS A 327 -0.21 -15.60 10.07
C LYS A 327 -0.86 -14.98 8.85
N TYR A 328 -2.03 -15.52 8.47
CA TYR A 328 -2.92 -14.83 7.54
C TYR A 328 -4.32 -14.67 8.14
N GLU A 329 -4.98 -13.59 7.72
CA GLU A 329 -6.38 -13.31 8.05
C GLU A 329 -7.20 -13.20 6.77
N THR A 330 -8.39 -13.83 6.77
CA THR A 330 -9.34 -13.79 5.65
C THR A 330 -10.40 -12.71 5.81
N VAL A 331 -10.31 -11.95 6.90
CA VAL A 331 -11.13 -10.77 7.21
C VAL A 331 -10.24 -9.57 7.46
N LEU A 332 -10.81 -8.38 7.36
CA LEU A 332 -10.06 -7.17 7.70
C LEU A 332 -9.85 -7.10 9.23
N PRO A 333 -8.63 -6.80 9.69
CA PRO A 333 -8.34 -6.73 11.12
C PRO A 333 -9.07 -5.55 11.77
N SER A 334 -9.38 -5.68 13.05
CA SER A 334 -9.80 -4.54 13.88
C SER A 334 -8.61 -3.59 14.05
N LYS A 335 -8.80 -2.34 13.62
CA LYS A 335 -7.77 -1.31 13.74
C LYS A 335 -7.46 -0.98 15.20
N GLU A 336 -8.46 -1.06 16.05
CA GLU A 336 -8.37 -0.85 17.49
C GLU A 336 -7.47 -1.90 18.14
N GLU A 337 -7.64 -3.18 17.80
CA GLU A 337 -6.80 -4.28 18.31
C GLU A 337 -5.33 -4.10 17.92
N LEU A 338 -5.06 -3.78 16.65
CA LEU A 338 -3.67 -3.55 16.20
C LEU A 338 -3.02 -2.34 16.87
N LYS A 339 -3.80 -1.29 17.16
CA LYS A 339 -3.29 -0.12 17.89
C LYS A 339 -2.94 -0.46 19.32
N THR A 340 -3.77 -1.24 20.01
CA THR A 340 -3.50 -1.71 21.38
C THR A 340 -2.20 -2.51 21.41
N LEU A 341 -2.00 -3.44 20.46
CA LEU A 341 -0.76 -4.19 20.34
C LEU A 341 0.48 -3.31 20.11
N LEU A 342 0.33 -2.24 19.34
CA LEU A 342 1.41 -1.27 19.12
C LEU A 342 1.72 -0.44 20.37
N GLU A 343 0.70 -0.07 21.12
CA GLU A 343 0.86 0.68 22.37
C GLU A 343 1.55 -0.18 23.44
N ASP A 344 1.15 -1.45 23.59
CA ASP A 344 1.76 -2.40 24.49
C ASP A 344 3.25 -2.64 24.16
N LYS A 345 3.58 -2.80 22.88
CA LYS A 345 4.97 -2.96 22.41
C LYS A 345 5.85 -1.73 22.66
N ASN A 346 5.28 -0.54 22.73
CA ASN A 346 6.03 0.69 23.02
C ASN A 346 6.27 0.89 24.54
N LEU A 347 5.67 0.06 25.40
CA LEU A 347 5.84 0.06 26.84
C LEU A 347 6.91 -0.93 27.33
N GLU A 348 7.33 -1.87 26.48
CA GLU A 348 8.47 -2.77 26.67
C GLU A 348 9.76 -2.19 26.07
#